data_154887086a35cd7fc0d30ab567c264c6
#
_entry.id   154887086a35cd7fc0d30ab567c264c6
#
_cell.length_a   1.000
_cell.length_b   1.000
_cell.length_c   1.000
_cell.angle_alpha   90.00
_cell.angle_beta   90.00
_cell.angle_gamma   90.00
#
_symmetry.space_group_name_H-M   'P 1'
#
loop_
_entity.id
_entity.type
_entity.pdbx_description
1 polymer ?
#
loop_
_entity_poly.entity_id
_entity_poly.type
_entity_poly.pdbx_seq_one_letter_code
_entity_poly.pdbx_strand_id
1 'polypeptide(L)'
;MEVIKTDIEGVLIIEPRLFRDARGYFFESFSEREFKEKVEPLVGYKVEFCQDNESMSSYGVMRGLHFQRPPFTQSKLVRCVK
;
A
#
# COMPACT_ATOMS: atom_id res chain seq x y z
N MET A 1 -4.87 -5.89 10.83
CA MET A 1 -4.23 -6.18 9.54
C MET A 1 -2.98 -7.00 9.74
N GLU A 2 -2.63 -7.78 8.76
CA GLU A 2 -1.38 -8.53 8.77
C GLU A 2 -0.43 -7.95 7.75
N VAL A 3 0.86 -7.96 8.07
CA VAL A 3 1.91 -7.46 7.19
C VAL A 3 2.88 -8.60 6.92
N ILE A 4 3.08 -8.91 5.65
CA ILE A 4 3.88 -10.05 5.21
C ILE A 4 5.09 -9.53 4.43
N LYS A 5 6.29 -9.96 4.82
CA LYS A 5 7.50 -9.64 4.09
C LYS A 5 7.55 -10.42 2.79
N THR A 6 8.13 -9.81 1.75
CA THR A 6 8.37 -10.47 0.47
C THR A 6 9.87 -10.72 0.28
N ASP A 7 10.22 -11.39 -0.82
CA ASP A 7 11.63 -11.62 -1.17
C ASP A 7 12.37 -10.34 -1.55
N ILE A 8 11.64 -9.27 -1.84
CA ILE A 8 12.23 -7.98 -2.15
C ILE A 8 12.22 -7.11 -0.91
N GLU A 9 13.39 -6.70 -0.46
CA GLU A 9 13.50 -5.83 0.72
C GLU A 9 12.73 -4.53 0.49
N GLY A 10 11.95 -4.12 1.49
CA GLY A 10 11.14 -2.92 1.41
C GLY A 10 9.79 -3.08 0.73
N VAL A 11 9.50 -4.25 0.14
CA VAL A 11 8.19 -4.55 -0.45
C VAL A 11 7.43 -5.46 0.49
N LEU A 12 6.26 -5.01 0.92
CA LEU A 12 5.42 -5.73 1.89
C LEU A 12 4.04 -5.98 1.29
N ILE A 13 3.43 -7.09 1.71
CA ILE A 13 2.03 -7.38 1.41
C ILE A 13 1.23 -7.08 2.67
N ILE A 14 0.19 -6.27 2.53
CA ILE A 14 -0.68 -5.91 3.64
C ILE A 14 -2.03 -6.56 3.40
N GLU A 15 -2.46 -7.38 4.36
CA GLU A 15 -3.76 -8.03 4.32
C GLU A 15 -4.68 -7.37 5.35
N PRO A 16 -5.66 -6.57 4.91
CA PRO A 16 -6.61 -5.96 5.83
C PRO A 16 -7.59 -7.00 6.36
N ARG A 17 -8.15 -6.74 7.53
CA ARG A 17 -9.24 -7.54 8.06
C ARG A 17 -10.54 -7.12 7.40
N LEU A 18 -11.25 -8.07 6.79
CA LEU A 18 -12.54 -7.82 6.17
C LEU A 18 -13.66 -8.13 7.15
N PHE A 19 -14.61 -7.22 7.25
CA PHE A 19 -15.84 -7.38 8.04
C PHE A 19 -16.98 -7.59 7.05
N ARG A 20 -17.45 -8.82 6.95
CA ARG A 20 -18.49 -9.22 5.98
C ARG A 20 -19.84 -9.36 6.64
N ASP A 21 -20.89 -8.95 5.90
CA ASP A 21 -22.28 -9.19 6.26
C ASP A 21 -23.13 -9.34 4.99
N ALA A 22 -24.46 -9.43 5.13
CA ALA A 22 -25.36 -9.63 4.00
C ALA A 22 -25.33 -8.50 2.98
N ARG A 23 -24.84 -7.32 3.35
CA ARG A 23 -24.76 -6.15 2.46
C ARG A 23 -23.45 -6.11 1.66
N GLY A 24 -22.45 -6.89 2.07
CA GLY A 24 -21.14 -6.88 1.42
C GLY A 24 -20.02 -6.95 2.44
N TYR A 25 -19.02 -6.08 2.31
CA TYR A 25 -17.89 -6.07 3.24
C TYR A 25 -17.45 -4.64 3.54
N PHE A 26 -16.75 -4.53 4.64
CA PHE A 26 -16.07 -3.30 5.06
C PHE A 26 -14.65 -3.66 5.50
N PHE A 27 -13.70 -2.83 5.17
CA PHE A 27 -12.37 -2.95 5.73
C PHE A 27 -11.70 -1.58 5.83
N GLU A 28 -10.77 -1.48 6.76
CA GLU A 28 -9.95 -0.29 6.91
C GLU A 28 -8.76 -0.39 5.95
N SER A 29 -8.74 0.46 4.93
CA SER A 29 -7.71 0.40 3.90
C SER A 29 -6.40 1.04 4.34
N PHE A 30 -6.44 1.95 5.31
CA PHE A 30 -5.26 2.60 5.86
C PHE A 30 -5.53 3.03 7.29
N SER A 31 -4.54 2.83 8.17
CA SER A 31 -4.55 3.33 9.54
C SER A 31 -3.14 3.79 9.88
N GLU A 32 -3.01 5.07 10.22
CA GLU A 32 -1.71 5.63 10.62
C GLU A 32 -1.15 4.89 11.84
N ARG A 33 -2.02 4.58 12.81
CA ARG A 33 -1.61 3.86 14.01
C ARG A 33 -1.05 2.47 13.70
N GLU A 34 -1.76 1.70 12.86
CA GLU A 34 -1.30 0.36 12.51
C GLU A 34 -0.04 0.39 11.66
N PHE A 35 0.13 1.39 10.79
CA PHE A 35 1.36 1.55 10.03
C PHE A 35 2.55 1.80 10.95
N LYS A 36 2.40 2.65 11.96
CA LYS A 36 3.45 2.90 12.94
C LYS A 36 3.81 1.63 13.72
N GLU A 37 2.81 0.84 14.07
CA GLU A 37 3.02 -0.36 14.87
C GLU A 37 3.56 -1.54 14.08
N LYS A 38 3.13 -1.72 12.83
CA LYS A 38 3.36 -2.94 12.06
C LYS A 38 4.22 -2.78 10.81
N VAL A 39 4.20 -1.62 10.18
CA VAL A 39 4.93 -1.37 8.93
C VAL A 39 6.27 -0.70 9.19
N GLU A 40 6.29 0.39 9.96
CA GLU A 40 7.52 1.15 10.19
C GLU A 40 8.65 0.31 10.80
N PRO A 41 8.39 -0.59 11.76
CA PRO A 41 9.47 -1.43 12.28
C PRO A 41 10.08 -2.36 11.23
N LEU A 42 9.33 -2.74 10.20
CA LEU A 42 9.82 -3.64 9.15
C LEU A 42 10.63 -2.91 8.09
N VAL A 43 10.28 -1.66 7.79
CA VAL A 43 11.00 -0.88 6.78
C VAL A 43 12.13 -0.04 7.38
N GLY A 44 12.09 0.22 8.69
CA GLY A 44 13.16 0.92 9.41
C GLY A 44 13.11 2.43 9.31
N TYR A 45 12.02 3.02 8.83
CA TYR A 45 11.86 4.46 8.76
C TYR A 45 10.40 4.85 8.93
N LYS A 46 10.16 6.14 9.22
CA LYS A 46 8.83 6.68 9.38
C LYS A 46 8.15 6.82 8.01
N VAL A 47 6.90 6.36 7.92
CA VAL A 47 6.11 6.43 6.68
C VAL A 47 5.00 7.46 6.88
N GLU A 48 5.01 8.51 6.03
CA GLU A 48 3.96 9.52 6.02
C GLU A 48 3.43 9.65 4.59
N PHE A 49 2.12 9.46 4.43
CA PHE A 49 1.48 9.66 3.14
C PHE A 49 0.88 11.06 3.08
N CYS A 50 1.15 11.76 1.99
CA CYS A 50 0.67 13.13 1.80
C CYS A 50 -0.14 13.31 0.52
N GLN A 51 -0.30 12.26 -0.26
CA GLN A 51 -1.02 12.33 -1.54
C GLN A 51 -1.70 11.00 -1.82
N ASP A 52 -2.93 11.06 -2.31
CA ASP A 52 -3.73 9.90 -2.69
C ASP A 52 -4.18 10.07 -4.14
N ASN A 53 -3.90 9.08 -4.98
CA ASN A 53 -4.20 9.13 -6.40
C ASN A 53 -4.86 7.83 -6.84
N GLU A 54 -5.76 7.94 -7.81
CA GLU A 54 -6.35 6.78 -8.46
C GLU A 54 -6.15 6.93 -9.98
N SER A 55 -5.82 5.84 -10.64
CA SER A 55 -5.67 5.84 -12.09
C SER A 55 -6.41 4.66 -12.70
N MET A 56 -6.90 4.86 -13.92
CA MET A 56 -7.53 3.82 -14.73
C MET A 56 -6.87 3.82 -16.10
N SER A 57 -6.65 2.63 -16.65
CA SER A 57 -6.11 2.49 -18.01
C SER A 57 -6.99 1.56 -18.81
N SER A 58 -7.10 1.84 -20.12
CA SER A 58 -7.78 0.95 -21.04
C SER A 58 -6.95 -0.32 -21.25
N TYR A 59 -7.61 -1.39 -21.69
CA TYR A 59 -6.95 -2.63 -22.01
C TYR A 59 -5.78 -2.41 -22.98
N GLY A 60 -4.64 -3.00 -22.66
CA GLY A 60 -3.45 -2.92 -23.50
C GLY A 60 -2.52 -1.73 -23.22
N VAL A 61 -2.96 -0.79 -22.37
CA VAL A 61 -2.10 0.34 -21.98
C VAL A 61 -1.07 -0.12 -20.96
N MET A 62 0.17 0.23 -21.21
CA MET A 62 1.28 -0.01 -20.29
C MET A 62 1.78 1.32 -19.73
N ARG A 63 1.90 1.40 -18.42
CA ARG A 63 2.46 2.55 -17.69
C ARG A 63 3.62 2.05 -16.85
N GLY A 64 4.80 2.34 -17.27
CA GLY A 64 6.01 1.91 -16.59
C GLY A 64 7.18 2.13 -17.51
N LEU A 65 8.40 1.89 -17.13
CA LEU A 65 8.86 1.70 -15.75
C LEU A 65 9.25 3.05 -15.18
N HIS A 66 8.94 3.28 -13.91
CA HIS A 66 9.23 4.57 -13.28
C HIS A 66 10.05 4.35 -12.00
N PHE A 67 10.97 5.26 -11.73
CA PHE A 67 11.70 5.27 -10.47
C PHE A 67 12.08 6.70 -10.11
N GLN A 68 12.42 6.90 -8.85
CA GLN A 68 12.84 8.21 -8.36
C GLN A 68 14.15 8.07 -7.61
N ARG A 69 15.01 9.08 -7.77
CA ARG A 69 16.30 9.14 -7.08
C ARG A 69 16.20 9.96 -5.81
N PRO A 70 17.01 9.66 -4.79
CA PRO A 70 17.07 10.50 -3.61
C PRO A 70 17.41 11.95 -4.00
N PRO A 71 16.83 12.98 -3.37
CA PRO A 71 15.92 12.91 -2.22
C PRO A 71 14.44 12.75 -2.59
N PHE A 72 14.11 12.39 -3.83
CA PHE A 72 12.73 12.31 -4.33
C PHE A 72 12.12 10.92 -4.22
N THR A 73 12.70 10.04 -3.43
CA THR A 73 12.17 8.69 -3.22
C THR A 73 10.81 8.73 -2.55
N GLN A 74 9.96 7.75 -2.88
CA GLN A 74 8.59 7.67 -2.39
C GLN A 74 8.28 6.30 -1.82
N SER A 75 7.48 6.28 -0.75
CA SER A 75 6.78 5.08 -0.32
C SER A 75 5.41 5.08 -0.97
N LYS A 76 4.95 3.92 -1.40
CA LYS A 76 3.63 3.77 -2.04
C LYS A 76 2.85 2.66 -1.38
N LEU A 77 1.57 2.95 -1.07
CA LEU A 77 0.59 1.95 -0.67
C LEU A 77 -0.36 1.77 -1.85
N VAL A 78 -0.36 0.58 -2.45
CA VAL A 78 -1.09 0.34 -3.70
C VAL A 78 -2.16 -0.71 -3.47
N ARG A 79 -3.34 -0.47 -4.04
CA ARG A 79 -4.46 -1.40 -4.01
C ARG A 79 -5.09 -1.46 -5.40
N CYS A 80 -5.36 -2.68 -5.86
CA CYS A 80 -6.09 -2.87 -7.10
C CYS A 80 -7.59 -2.85 -6.78
N VAL A 81 -8.35 -1.97 -7.43
CA VAL A 81 -9.77 -1.78 -7.15
C VAL A 81 -10.65 -2.65 -8.07
N LYS A 82 -10.11 -3.07 -9.21
CA LYS A 82 -10.89 -3.84 -10.17
C LYS A 82 -10.02 -4.83 -10.94
#